data_169e540393711d8405ab68415b343c69
#
_entry.id   169e540393711d8405ab68415b343c69
#
_cell.length_a   1.000
_cell.length_b   1.000
_cell.length_c   1.000
_cell.angle_alpha   90.00
_cell.angle_beta   90.00
_cell.angle_gamma   90.00
#
_symmetry.space_group_name_H-M   'P 1'
#
loop_
_entity.id
_entity.type
_entity.pdbx_description
1 polymer ?
#
loop_
_entity_poly.entity_id
_entity_poly.type
_entity_poly.pdbx_seq_one_letter_code
_entity_poly.pdbx_strand_id
1 'polypeptide(L)'
;DLVRVIGRDGNVKRSFGYKNNLMVSHTDAAGLVSEYEYDHYTPTGKVLRNWTSLGEEWRFTYHDGYTEVTDVLGRTEQYHYDYNNELTKRVFADGSAVLMERDGLGRLLSHTDAMGRVTRYQYSNEGQVEAIVRPDGAILHFDYDDCYRLIRKSDAEGRYDGYTYDEAGNLLTHTDPLKHTTRFEYADNGLLLSVTDPNGSSTAYHYNENRQPDLITDCSGYETKLS
;
A
#
# COMPACT_ATOMS: atom_id res chain seq x y z
N ASP A 1 -0.36 20.97 17.91
CA ASP A 1 -0.06 20.65 16.49
C ASP A 1 1.37 20.14 16.35
N LEU A 2 1.60 19.14 15.50
CA LEU A 2 2.93 18.61 15.19
C LEU A 2 3.66 19.58 14.26
N VAL A 3 4.70 20.28 14.76
CA VAL A 3 5.41 21.28 13.95
C VAL A 3 6.67 20.77 13.27
N ARG A 4 7.27 19.67 13.74
CA ARG A 4 8.49 19.07 13.14
C ARG A 4 8.58 17.59 13.40
N VAL A 5 9.15 16.87 12.44
CA VAL A 5 9.63 15.49 12.57
C VAL A 5 11.15 15.51 12.40
N ILE A 6 11.88 15.01 13.39
CA ILE A 6 13.33 14.96 13.41
C ILE A 6 13.76 13.49 13.31
N GLY A 7 14.66 13.18 12.38
CA GLY A 7 15.23 11.84 12.21
C GLY A 7 16.22 11.47 13.32
N ARG A 8 16.63 10.21 13.39
CA ARG A 8 17.65 9.73 14.34
C ARG A 8 19.01 10.42 14.14
N ASP A 9 19.27 10.91 12.93
CA ASP A 9 20.45 11.69 12.53
C ASP A 9 20.41 13.17 12.99
N GLY A 10 19.37 13.57 13.74
CA GLY A 10 19.15 14.94 14.21
C GLY A 10 18.64 15.90 13.13
N ASN A 11 18.51 15.46 11.89
CA ASN A 11 18.02 16.31 10.81
C ASN A 11 16.50 16.40 10.78
N VAL A 12 15.98 17.57 10.41
CA VAL A 12 14.55 17.79 10.20
C VAL A 12 14.14 17.03 8.94
N LYS A 13 13.21 16.08 9.07
CA LYS A 13 12.65 15.28 7.97
C LYS A 13 11.39 15.92 7.40
N ARG A 14 10.60 16.60 8.25
CA ARG A 14 9.42 17.38 7.84
C ARG A 14 9.20 18.53 8.82
N SER A 15 8.67 19.63 8.31
CA SER A 15 8.13 20.72 9.12
C SER A 15 6.73 21.11 8.64
N PHE A 16 5.90 21.68 9.55
CA PHE A 16 4.50 21.97 9.29
C PHE A 16 4.15 23.35 9.82
N GLY A 17 3.36 24.11 9.07
CA GLY A 17 2.76 25.37 9.47
C GLY A 17 1.25 25.21 9.64
N TYR A 18 0.68 25.91 10.64
CA TYR A 18 -0.74 25.83 10.95
C TYR A 18 -1.38 27.21 11.09
N LYS A 19 -2.67 27.29 10.77
CA LYS A 19 -3.54 28.41 11.05
C LYS A 19 -4.86 27.87 11.61
N ASN A 20 -5.21 28.24 12.85
CA ASN A 20 -6.41 27.76 13.54
C ASN A 20 -6.53 26.21 13.54
N ASN A 21 -5.43 25.51 13.80
CA ASN A 21 -5.29 24.05 13.78
C ASN A 21 -5.45 23.39 12.41
N LEU A 22 -5.63 24.15 11.32
CA LEU A 22 -5.53 23.62 9.95
C LEU A 22 -4.11 23.76 9.43
N MET A 23 -3.57 22.70 8.84
CA MET A 23 -2.23 22.70 8.22
C MET A 23 -2.25 23.58 6.97
N VAL A 24 -1.50 24.68 6.98
CA VAL A 24 -1.40 25.61 5.83
C VAL A 24 -0.12 25.44 5.02
N SER A 25 0.87 24.73 5.56
CA SER A 25 2.09 24.39 4.82
C SER A 25 2.77 23.17 5.40
N HIS A 26 3.52 22.46 4.56
CA HIS A 26 4.54 21.54 5.02
C HIS A 26 5.77 21.59 4.13
N THR A 27 6.93 21.26 4.71
CA THR A 27 8.21 21.17 3.98
C THR A 27 8.80 19.79 4.20
N ASP A 28 9.25 19.11 3.15
CA ASP A 28 9.92 17.83 3.23
C ASP A 28 11.43 17.97 3.52
N ALA A 29 12.15 16.82 3.62
CA ALA A 29 13.60 16.80 3.87
C ALA A 29 14.43 17.39 2.73
N ALA A 30 13.91 17.45 1.51
CA ALA A 30 14.56 18.01 0.33
C ALA A 30 14.30 19.54 0.19
N GLY A 31 13.48 20.12 1.08
CA GLY A 31 13.12 21.53 1.06
C GLY A 31 11.94 21.86 0.16
N LEU A 32 11.24 20.87 -0.40
CA LEU A 32 10.00 21.09 -1.14
C LEU A 32 8.91 21.58 -0.17
N VAL A 33 8.39 22.77 -0.45
CA VAL A 33 7.29 23.37 0.30
C VAL A 33 5.98 23.13 -0.42
N SER A 34 4.97 22.62 0.30
CA SER A 34 3.58 22.57 -0.14
C SER A 34 2.74 23.50 0.74
N GLU A 35 1.86 24.26 0.12
CA GLU A 35 1.00 25.24 0.78
C GLU A 35 -0.47 24.98 0.46
N TYR A 36 -1.37 25.37 1.38
CA TYR A 36 -2.80 25.09 1.32
C TYR A 36 -3.62 26.33 1.61
N GLU A 37 -4.57 26.62 0.76
CA GLU A 37 -5.60 27.66 0.95
C GLU A 37 -6.95 26.98 1.21
N TYR A 38 -7.68 27.48 2.20
CA TYR A 38 -8.99 26.98 2.62
C TYR A 38 -10.08 28.01 2.35
N ASP A 39 -11.31 27.54 2.13
CA ASP A 39 -12.49 28.41 2.04
C ASP A 39 -12.71 29.19 3.35
N HIS A 40 -12.47 28.55 4.50
CA HIS A 40 -12.44 29.16 5.81
C HIS A 40 -11.54 28.37 6.76
N TYR A 41 -10.99 29.05 7.78
CA TYR A 41 -10.04 28.43 8.73
C TYR A 41 -10.73 28.03 10.02
N THR A 42 -11.65 27.05 9.92
CA THR A 42 -12.30 26.35 11.03
C THR A 42 -12.17 24.83 10.80
N PRO A 43 -12.49 23.96 11.78
CA PRO A 43 -12.35 22.51 11.63
C PRO A 43 -13.10 21.88 10.43
N THR A 44 -14.08 22.59 9.86
CA THR A 44 -14.85 22.16 8.68
C THR A 44 -14.36 22.79 7.37
N GLY A 45 -13.29 23.61 7.43
CA GLY A 45 -12.72 24.26 6.25
C GLY A 45 -12.25 23.26 5.19
N LYS A 46 -12.56 23.54 3.93
CA LYS A 46 -12.19 22.72 2.77
C LYS A 46 -11.04 23.40 2.02
N VAL A 47 -10.07 22.61 1.56
CA VAL A 47 -8.96 23.12 0.74
C VAL A 47 -9.49 23.55 -0.61
N LEU A 48 -9.29 24.82 -0.96
CA LEU A 48 -9.63 25.36 -2.29
C LEU A 48 -8.45 25.25 -3.26
N ARG A 49 -7.22 25.31 -2.72
CA ARG A 49 -6.00 25.30 -3.52
C ARG A 49 -4.85 24.69 -2.74
N ASN A 50 -4.06 23.88 -3.42
CA ASN A 50 -2.77 23.40 -2.95
C ASN A 50 -1.73 23.69 -4.03
N TRP A 51 -0.56 24.18 -3.63
CA TRP A 51 0.55 24.42 -4.58
C TRP A 51 1.89 24.07 -3.95
N THR A 52 2.90 23.84 -4.79
CA THR A 52 4.25 23.52 -4.35
C THR A 52 5.25 24.59 -4.78
N SER A 53 6.40 24.67 -4.11
CA SER A 53 7.50 25.56 -4.47
C SER A 53 8.11 25.26 -5.85
N LEU A 54 7.77 24.11 -6.47
CA LEU A 54 8.16 23.75 -7.84
C LEU A 54 7.13 24.17 -8.91
N GLY A 55 6.05 24.86 -8.52
CA GLY A 55 5.05 25.37 -9.45
C GLY A 55 3.94 24.38 -9.81
N GLU A 56 3.85 23.24 -9.15
CA GLU A 56 2.66 22.39 -9.23
C GLU A 56 1.52 23.06 -8.47
N GLU A 57 0.31 22.97 -8.99
CA GLU A 57 -0.87 23.56 -8.39
C GLU A 57 -2.11 22.72 -8.67
N TRP A 58 -2.96 22.57 -7.66
CA TRP A 58 -4.26 21.93 -7.75
C TRP A 58 -5.33 22.83 -7.13
N ARG A 59 -6.46 22.97 -7.83
CA ARG A 59 -7.65 23.67 -7.38
C ARG A 59 -8.78 22.70 -7.17
N PHE A 60 -9.54 22.87 -6.10
CA PHE A 60 -10.61 21.96 -5.68
C PHE A 60 -11.95 22.69 -5.75
N THR A 61 -12.91 22.10 -6.47
CA THR A 61 -14.31 22.56 -6.49
C THR A 61 -15.19 21.43 -5.95
N TYR A 62 -15.91 21.72 -4.88
CA TYR A 62 -16.73 20.76 -4.18
C TYR A 62 -18.16 20.83 -4.66
N HIS A 63 -18.72 19.69 -5.08
CA HIS A 63 -20.09 19.50 -5.50
C HIS A 63 -20.79 18.50 -4.56
N ASP A 64 -22.12 18.33 -4.72
CA ASP A 64 -22.83 17.28 -4.03
C ASP A 64 -22.46 15.90 -4.64
N GLY A 65 -21.83 15.04 -3.80
CA GLY A 65 -21.38 13.70 -4.19
C GLY A 65 -20.09 13.60 -4.97
N TYR A 66 -19.42 14.72 -5.35
CA TYR A 66 -18.11 14.66 -5.99
C TYR A 66 -17.26 15.92 -5.80
N THR A 67 -15.97 15.78 -6.01
CA THR A 67 -14.99 16.90 -6.02
C THR A 67 -14.30 16.95 -7.37
N GLU A 68 -14.20 18.13 -7.95
CA GLU A 68 -13.36 18.41 -9.12
C GLU A 68 -11.99 18.88 -8.66
N VAL A 69 -10.93 18.35 -9.30
CA VAL A 69 -9.54 18.76 -9.06
C VAL A 69 -8.96 19.19 -10.40
N THR A 70 -8.59 20.47 -10.48
CA THR A 70 -8.00 21.04 -11.69
C THR A 70 -6.53 21.35 -11.46
N ASP A 71 -5.66 20.87 -12.33
CA ASP A 71 -4.22 21.12 -12.26
C ASP A 71 -3.82 22.46 -12.89
N VAL A 72 -2.52 22.80 -12.79
CA VAL A 72 -1.94 24.02 -13.36
C VAL A 72 -2.12 24.15 -14.88
N LEU A 73 -2.30 23.05 -15.61
CA LEU A 73 -2.53 23.01 -17.05
C LEU A 73 -4.03 23.11 -17.43
N GLY A 74 -4.92 23.23 -16.43
CA GLY A 74 -6.36 23.28 -16.63
C GLY A 74 -7.01 21.92 -16.88
N ARG A 75 -6.29 20.83 -16.66
CA ARG A 75 -6.85 19.47 -16.76
C ARG A 75 -7.65 19.18 -15.50
N THR A 76 -8.90 18.74 -15.68
CA THR A 76 -9.83 18.51 -14.58
C THR A 76 -10.14 17.02 -14.43
N GLU A 77 -10.07 16.53 -13.21
CA GLU A 77 -10.47 15.19 -12.81
C GLU A 77 -11.63 15.29 -11.83
N GLN A 78 -12.50 14.26 -11.80
CA GLN A 78 -13.62 14.20 -10.87
C GLN A 78 -13.48 12.98 -9.95
N TYR A 79 -13.70 13.19 -8.66
CA TYR A 79 -13.67 12.18 -7.61
C TYR A 79 -15.07 12.09 -6.99
N HIS A 80 -15.79 10.98 -7.27
CA HIS A 80 -17.13 10.75 -6.79
C HIS A 80 -17.11 9.85 -5.54
N TYR A 81 -17.97 10.16 -4.58
CA TYR A 81 -18.03 9.50 -3.28
C TYR A 81 -19.46 9.02 -2.99
N ASP A 82 -19.56 7.96 -2.21
CA ASP A 82 -20.83 7.53 -1.63
C ASP A 82 -21.15 8.31 -0.33
N TYR A 83 -22.25 7.92 0.32
CA TYR A 83 -22.70 8.55 1.57
C TYR A 83 -21.75 8.32 2.77
N ASN A 84 -20.84 7.34 2.68
CA ASN A 84 -19.78 7.08 3.67
C ASN A 84 -18.47 7.84 3.37
N ASN A 85 -18.45 8.69 2.32
CA ASN A 85 -17.27 9.35 1.77
C ASN A 85 -16.23 8.37 1.18
N GLU A 86 -16.64 7.16 0.78
CA GLU A 86 -15.80 6.23 0.07
C GLU A 86 -15.79 6.53 -1.43
N LEU A 87 -14.58 6.53 -2.03
CA LEU A 87 -14.43 6.79 -3.47
C LEU A 87 -15.07 5.67 -4.29
N THR A 88 -16.04 6.03 -5.13
CA THR A 88 -16.78 5.10 -6.02
C THR A 88 -16.41 5.24 -7.48
N LYS A 89 -15.95 6.43 -7.91
CA LYS A 89 -15.57 6.69 -9.30
C LYS A 89 -14.54 7.81 -9.36
N ARG A 90 -13.51 7.65 -10.22
CA ARG A 90 -12.62 8.73 -10.65
C ARG A 90 -12.73 8.88 -12.15
N VAL A 91 -13.00 10.09 -12.62
CA VAL A 91 -12.99 10.45 -14.04
C VAL A 91 -11.71 11.25 -14.30
N PHE A 92 -10.90 10.78 -15.23
CA PHE A 92 -9.66 11.43 -15.62
C PHE A 92 -9.93 12.59 -16.62
N ALA A 93 -8.94 13.44 -16.82
CA ALA A 93 -9.05 14.61 -17.72
C ALA A 93 -9.31 14.24 -19.19
N ASP A 94 -8.98 13.03 -19.62
CA ASP A 94 -9.27 12.50 -20.96
C ASP A 94 -10.67 11.89 -21.09
N GLY A 95 -11.47 11.91 -20.02
CA GLY A 95 -12.81 11.35 -19.94
C GLY A 95 -12.86 9.86 -19.62
N SER A 96 -11.75 9.15 -19.55
CA SER A 96 -11.71 7.77 -19.08
C SER A 96 -12.05 7.72 -17.58
N ALA A 97 -12.52 6.58 -17.09
CA ALA A 97 -12.94 6.46 -15.70
C ALA A 97 -12.55 5.13 -15.07
N VAL A 98 -12.27 5.18 -13.77
CA VAL A 98 -12.13 4.03 -12.88
C VAL A 98 -13.35 3.98 -11.97
N LEU A 99 -13.94 2.79 -11.79
CA LEU A 99 -15.09 2.59 -10.88
C LEU A 99 -14.72 1.60 -9.79
N MET A 100 -15.28 1.82 -8.61
CA MET A 100 -15.12 0.96 -7.44
C MET A 100 -16.49 0.72 -6.81
N GLU A 101 -16.89 -0.54 -6.72
CA GLU A 101 -18.09 -0.97 -5.99
C GLU A 101 -17.67 -1.58 -4.67
N ARG A 102 -18.41 -1.26 -3.62
CA ARG A 102 -18.15 -1.76 -2.26
C ARG A 102 -19.40 -2.36 -1.66
N ASP A 103 -19.21 -3.23 -0.69
CA ASP A 103 -20.33 -3.74 0.13
C ASP A 103 -20.64 -2.77 1.30
N GLY A 104 -21.64 -3.13 2.10
CA GLY A 104 -22.06 -2.34 3.26
C GLY A 104 -21.00 -2.25 4.39
N LEU A 105 -19.92 -3.02 4.33
CA LEU A 105 -18.77 -2.97 5.24
C LEU A 105 -17.58 -2.17 4.67
N GLY A 106 -17.75 -1.58 3.46
CA GLY A 106 -16.69 -0.83 2.77
C GLY A 106 -15.67 -1.70 2.01
N ARG A 107 -15.86 -3.04 1.95
CA ARG A 107 -14.95 -3.94 1.23
C ARG A 107 -15.16 -3.82 -0.28
N LEU A 108 -14.08 -3.82 -1.06
CA LEU A 108 -14.12 -3.66 -2.51
C LEU A 108 -14.71 -4.92 -3.19
N LEU A 109 -15.88 -4.82 -3.79
CA LEU A 109 -16.51 -5.90 -4.54
C LEU A 109 -16.06 -5.95 -6.00
N SER A 110 -15.87 -4.78 -6.62
CA SER A 110 -15.35 -4.69 -7.97
C SER A 110 -14.52 -3.43 -8.21
N HIS A 111 -13.58 -3.56 -9.14
CA HIS A 111 -12.76 -2.47 -9.66
C HIS A 111 -12.80 -2.53 -11.18
N THR A 112 -13.29 -1.47 -11.82
CA THR A 112 -13.25 -1.30 -13.27
C THR A 112 -12.16 -0.29 -13.60
N ASP A 113 -11.17 -0.68 -14.41
CA ASP A 113 -10.10 0.21 -14.83
C ASP A 113 -10.51 1.17 -15.96
N ALA A 114 -9.64 2.10 -16.33
CA ALA A 114 -9.91 3.10 -17.36
C ALA A 114 -10.16 2.51 -18.77
N MET A 115 -9.83 1.23 -18.99
CA MET A 115 -10.12 0.49 -20.23
C MET A 115 -11.44 -0.30 -20.15
N GLY A 116 -12.20 -0.18 -19.06
CA GLY A 116 -13.45 -0.89 -18.83
C GLY A 116 -13.26 -2.35 -18.38
N ARG A 117 -12.04 -2.77 -18.03
CA ARG A 117 -11.76 -4.13 -17.58
C ARG A 117 -12.11 -4.28 -16.11
N VAL A 118 -12.87 -5.32 -15.76
CA VAL A 118 -13.43 -5.51 -14.42
C VAL A 118 -12.70 -6.62 -13.68
N THR A 119 -12.20 -6.30 -12.49
CA THR A 119 -11.75 -7.28 -11.47
C THR A 119 -12.81 -7.36 -10.38
N ARG A 120 -13.19 -8.58 -9.93
CA ARG A 120 -14.15 -8.78 -8.84
C ARG A 120 -13.51 -9.54 -7.69
N TYR A 121 -13.97 -9.23 -6.47
CA TYR A 121 -13.49 -9.80 -5.23
C TYR A 121 -14.62 -10.50 -4.50
N GLN A 122 -14.34 -11.67 -3.95
CA GLN A 122 -15.26 -12.42 -3.10
C GLN A 122 -14.62 -12.60 -1.73
N TYR A 123 -15.43 -12.53 -0.69
CA TYR A 123 -14.96 -12.54 0.70
C TYR A 123 -15.64 -13.65 1.49
N SER A 124 -14.91 -14.22 2.43
CA SER A 124 -15.44 -15.09 3.47
C SER A 124 -16.34 -14.31 4.43
N ASN A 125 -17.05 -15.04 5.29
CA ASN A 125 -17.84 -14.42 6.36
C ASN A 125 -16.97 -13.64 7.36
N GLU A 126 -15.71 -14.05 7.53
CA GLU A 126 -14.71 -13.42 8.40
C GLU A 126 -14.05 -12.19 7.74
N GLY A 127 -14.33 -11.94 6.45
CA GLY A 127 -13.84 -10.77 5.71
C GLY A 127 -12.53 -11.00 4.95
N GLN A 128 -12.04 -12.25 4.86
CA GLN A 128 -10.88 -12.60 4.04
C GLN A 128 -11.25 -12.69 2.56
N VAL A 129 -10.35 -12.30 1.66
CA VAL A 129 -10.55 -12.48 0.21
C VAL A 129 -10.45 -13.96 -0.14
N GLU A 130 -11.55 -14.60 -0.51
CA GLU A 130 -11.59 -16.01 -0.94
C GLU A 130 -11.32 -16.20 -2.43
N ALA A 131 -11.76 -15.23 -3.25
CA ALA A 131 -11.50 -15.30 -4.67
C ALA A 131 -11.36 -13.93 -5.33
N ILE A 132 -10.53 -13.88 -6.37
CA ILE A 132 -10.41 -12.74 -7.29
C ILE A 132 -10.69 -13.23 -8.70
N VAL A 133 -11.71 -12.64 -9.33
CA VAL A 133 -12.03 -12.85 -10.75
C VAL A 133 -11.39 -11.73 -11.56
N ARG A 134 -10.44 -12.08 -12.42
CA ARG A 134 -9.72 -11.15 -13.28
C ARG A 134 -10.54 -10.75 -14.51
N PRO A 135 -10.16 -9.68 -15.24
CA PRO A 135 -10.86 -9.25 -16.45
C PRO A 135 -10.87 -10.28 -17.58
N ASP A 136 -9.89 -11.15 -17.64
CA ASP A 136 -9.80 -12.27 -18.61
C ASP A 136 -10.63 -13.50 -18.22
N GLY A 137 -11.34 -13.42 -17.09
CA GLY A 137 -12.14 -14.52 -16.54
C GLY A 137 -11.33 -15.50 -15.68
N ALA A 138 -10.01 -15.36 -15.57
CA ALA A 138 -9.21 -16.19 -14.69
C ALA A 138 -9.57 -15.95 -13.22
N ILE A 139 -9.66 -17.05 -12.45
CA ILE A 139 -10.01 -17.01 -11.03
C ILE A 139 -8.80 -17.41 -10.21
N LEU A 140 -8.51 -16.62 -9.18
CA LEU A 140 -7.58 -16.97 -8.11
C LEU A 140 -8.38 -17.26 -6.86
N HIS A 141 -8.07 -18.38 -6.19
CA HIS A 141 -8.61 -18.74 -4.89
C HIS A 141 -7.55 -18.59 -3.80
N PHE A 142 -8.01 -18.26 -2.59
CA PHE A 142 -7.17 -18.01 -1.43
C PHE A 142 -7.73 -18.79 -0.24
N ASP A 143 -6.89 -19.62 0.38
CA ASP A 143 -7.22 -20.36 1.60
C ASP A 143 -6.39 -19.82 2.75
N TYR A 144 -6.98 -19.78 3.94
CA TYR A 144 -6.36 -19.23 5.15
C TYR A 144 -6.41 -20.25 6.28
N ASP A 145 -5.47 -20.16 7.22
CA ASP A 145 -5.52 -20.92 8.47
C ASP A 145 -6.43 -20.26 9.53
N ASP A 146 -6.57 -20.90 10.68
CA ASP A 146 -7.40 -20.40 11.79
C ASP A 146 -6.91 -19.07 12.39
N CYS A 147 -5.67 -18.66 12.07
CA CYS A 147 -5.10 -17.36 12.43
C CYS A 147 -5.24 -16.32 11.29
N TYR A 148 -6.02 -16.62 10.25
CA TYR A 148 -6.24 -15.78 9.07
C TYR A 148 -4.97 -15.51 8.23
N ARG A 149 -3.96 -16.39 8.30
CA ARG A 149 -2.75 -16.31 7.49
C ARG A 149 -2.97 -17.09 6.19
N LEU A 150 -2.53 -16.52 5.05
CA LEU A 150 -2.66 -17.16 3.74
C LEU A 150 -1.82 -18.44 3.69
N ILE A 151 -2.47 -19.60 3.55
CA ILE A 151 -1.79 -20.90 3.41
C ILE A 151 -1.74 -21.41 1.96
N ARG A 152 -2.64 -20.90 1.11
CA ARG A 152 -2.66 -21.29 -0.30
C ARG A 152 -3.27 -20.20 -1.18
N LYS A 153 -2.65 -20.00 -2.35
CA LYS A 153 -3.18 -19.21 -3.45
C LYS A 153 -3.17 -20.09 -4.69
N SER A 154 -4.32 -20.35 -5.30
CA SER A 154 -4.42 -21.25 -6.45
C SER A 154 -5.16 -20.64 -7.63
N ASP A 155 -4.86 -21.11 -8.83
CA ASP A 155 -5.61 -20.82 -10.05
C ASP A 155 -6.69 -21.88 -10.34
N ALA A 156 -7.48 -21.66 -11.41
CA ALA A 156 -8.55 -22.57 -11.82
C ALA A 156 -8.06 -23.95 -12.28
N GLU A 157 -6.79 -24.07 -12.68
CA GLU A 157 -6.15 -25.32 -13.07
C GLU A 157 -5.60 -26.10 -11.87
N GLY A 158 -5.73 -25.55 -10.65
CA GLY A 158 -5.28 -26.16 -9.41
C GLY A 158 -3.79 -26.00 -9.14
N ARG A 159 -3.08 -25.20 -9.93
CA ARG A 159 -1.69 -24.81 -9.64
C ARG A 159 -1.72 -23.84 -8.46
N TYR A 160 -0.81 -23.98 -7.51
CA TYR A 160 -0.85 -23.16 -6.31
C TYR A 160 0.51 -22.78 -5.74
N ASP A 161 0.56 -21.62 -5.12
CA ASP A 161 1.55 -21.25 -4.12
C ASP A 161 1.06 -21.73 -2.75
N GLY A 162 1.91 -22.37 -1.97
CA GLY A 162 1.62 -22.84 -0.62
C GLY A 162 2.54 -22.20 0.41
N TYR A 163 2.01 -21.90 1.60
CA TYR A 163 2.73 -21.21 2.67
C TYR A 163 2.54 -21.95 3.98
N THR A 164 3.59 -22.03 4.79
CA THR A 164 3.51 -22.53 6.17
C THR A 164 4.15 -21.54 7.13
N TYR A 165 3.69 -21.54 8.38
CA TYR A 165 4.12 -20.56 9.38
C TYR A 165 4.45 -21.25 10.69
N ASP A 166 5.29 -20.62 11.51
CA ASP A 166 5.48 -21.01 12.91
C ASP A 166 4.34 -20.45 13.80
N GLU A 167 4.39 -20.77 15.09
CA GLU A 167 3.41 -20.30 16.08
C GLU A 167 3.45 -18.77 16.26
N ALA A 168 4.60 -18.13 16.03
CA ALA A 168 4.76 -16.68 16.10
C ALA A 168 4.26 -15.93 14.84
N GLY A 169 3.93 -16.67 13.76
CA GLY A 169 3.46 -16.12 12.49
C GLY A 169 4.55 -15.86 11.47
N ASN A 170 5.79 -16.28 11.71
CA ASN A 170 6.86 -16.17 10.73
C ASN A 170 6.68 -17.20 9.62
N LEU A 171 6.92 -16.83 8.36
CA LEU A 171 6.80 -17.71 7.20
C LEU A 171 7.94 -18.75 7.21
N LEU A 172 7.61 -20.03 7.37
CA LEU A 172 8.60 -21.12 7.36
C LEU A 172 8.88 -21.64 5.96
N THR A 173 7.85 -21.76 5.11
CA THR A 173 8.04 -22.23 3.73
C THR A 173 7.14 -21.49 2.75
N HIS A 174 7.65 -21.30 1.54
CA HIS A 174 6.89 -20.97 0.34
C HIS A 174 7.14 -22.05 -0.70
N THR A 175 6.10 -22.70 -1.17
CA THR A 175 6.14 -23.68 -2.25
C THR A 175 5.45 -23.10 -3.49
N ASP A 176 6.17 -23.00 -4.59
CA ASP A 176 5.65 -22.46 -5.86
C ASP A 176 4.73 -23.47 -6.59
N PRO A 177 4.04 -23.07 -7.67
CA PRO A 177 3.20 -23.97 -8.46
C PRO A 177 3.96 -25.15 -9.11
N LEU A 178 5.28 -25.06 -9.27
CA LEU A 178 6.14 -26.14 -9.78
C LEU A 178 6.65 -27.06 -8.66
N LYS A 179 6.21 -26.86 -7.41
CA LYS A 179 6.62 -27.60 -6.21
C LYS A 179 8.03 -27.34 -5.74
N HIS A 180 8.63 -26.25 -6.17
CA HIS A 180 9.88 -25.78 -5.61
C HIS A 180 9.62 -25.11 -4.26
N THR A 181 10.39 -25.46 -3.24
CA THR A 181 10.16 -24.95 -1.88
C THR A 181 11.35 -24.12 -1.39
N THR A 182 11.09 -22.87 -1.09
CA THR A 182 12.00 -21.98 -0.35
C THR A 182 11.69 -22.11 1.15
N ARG A 183 12.73 -22.17 2.00
CA ARG A 183 12.64 -22.29 3.46
C ARG A 183 13.24 -21.06 4.14
N PHE A 184 12.64 -20.68 5.24
CA PHE A 184 13.03 -19.52 6.05
C PHE A 184 13.25 -19.97 7.49
N GLU A 185 14.32 -19.50 8.11
CA GLU A 185 14.63 -19.75 9.51
C GLU A 185 14.73 -18.43 10.28
N TYR A 186 14.25 -18.44 11.50
CA TYR A 186 14.18 -17.24 12.34
C TYR A 186 14.79 -17.48 13.70
N ALA A 187 15.32 -16.43 14.30
CA ALA A 187 15.66 -16.39 15.71
C ALA A 187 14.40 -16.30 16.57
N ASP A 188 14.51 -16.62 17.86
CA ASP A 188 13.39 -16.54 18.84
C ASP A 188 12.75 -15.14 18.90
N ASN A 189 13.47 -14.10 18.53
CA ASN A 189 13.01 -12.72 18.49
C ASN A 189 12.38 -12.32 17.13
N GLY A 190 12.18 -13.28 16.20
CA GLY A 190 11.55 -13.08 14.88
C GLY A 190 12.47 -12.51 13.81
N LEU A 191 13.78 -12.35 14.06
CA LEU A 191 14.72 -11.93 13.02
C LEU A 191 15.04 -13.09 12.08
N LEU A 192 15.00 -12.84 10.75
CA LEU A 192 15.29 -13.83 9.72
C LEU A 192 16.77 -14.22 9.78
N LEU A 193 17.07 -15.48 10.03
CA LEU A 193 18.45 -16.00 10.11
C LEU A 193 18.93 -16.53 8.77
N SER A 194 18.08 -17.24 8.05
CA SER A 194 18.47 -17.81 6.76
C SER A 194 17.29 -17.94 5.79
N VAL A 195 17.62 -17.94 4.50
CA VAL A 195 16.73 -18.31 3.40
C VAL A 195 17.44 -19.39 2.59
N THR A 196 16.81 -20.55 2.47
CA THR A 196 17.30 -21.67 1.65
C THR A 196 16.40 -21.82 0.43
N ASP A 197 16.96 -21.68 -0.75
CA ASP A 197 16.26 -21.83 -2.02
C ASP A 197 15.94 -23.30 -2.33
N PRO A 198 15.12 -23.61 -3.36
CA PRO A 198 14.77 -24.97 -3.74
C PRO A 198 15.96 -25.85 -4.18
N ASN A 199 17.07 -25.26 -4.58
CA ASN A 199 18.31 -25.96 -4.97
C ASN A 199 19.18 -26.31 -3.78
N GLY A 200 18.81 -25.84 -2.58
CA GLY A 200 19.58 -26.04 -1.36
C GLY A 200 20.63 -24.95 -1.10
N SER A 201 20.69 -23.90 -1.94
CA SER A 201 21.57 -22.76 -1.69
C SER A 201 20.98 -21.90 -0.55
N SER A 202 21.80 -21.55 0.43
CA SER A 202 21.37 -20.80 1.60
C SER A 202 22.07 -19.45 1.69
N THR A 203 21.31 -18.41 2.02
CA THR A 203 21.80 -17.08 2.36
C THR A 203 21.52 -16.84 3.84
N ALA A 204 22.56 -16.49 4.60
CA ALA A 204 22.46 -16.19 6.04
C ALA A 204 22.51 -14.68 6.31
N TYR A 205 21.80 -14.25 7.34
CA TYR A 205 21.67 -12.86 7.76
C TYR A 205 22.15 -12.70 9.20
N HIS A 206 23.01 -11.72 9.44
CA HIS A 206 23.47 -11.33 10.76
C HIS A 206 22.98 -9.93 11.10
N TYR A 207 22.83 -9.66 12.39
CA TYR A 207 22.26 -8.43 12.89
C TYR A 207 23.11 -7.83 14.01
N ASN A 208 23.23 -6.51 14.01
CA ASN A 208 23.86 -5.77 15.08
C ASN A 208 22.95 -5.68 16.33
N GLU A 209 23.46 -5.09 17.41
CA GLU A 209 22.74 -4.89 18.67
C GLU A 209 21.43 -4.08 18.50
N ASN A 210 21.32 -3.26 17.46
CA ASN A 210 20.12 -2.47 17.12
C ASN A 210 19.12 -3.25 16.26
N ARG A 211 19.34 -4.57 16.04
CA ARG A 211 18.52 -5.44 15.17
C ARG A 211 18.50 -4.99 13.70
N GLN A 212 19.55 -4.32 13.24
CA GLN A 212 19.75 -3.97 11.84
C GLN A 212 20.64 -5.01 11.20
N PRO A 213 20.34 -5.49 9.98
CA PRO A 213 21.23 -6.41 9.29
C PRO A 213 22.58 -5.71 9.03
N ASP A 214 23.68 -6.34 9.42
CA ASP A 214 25.05 -5.82 9.29
C ASP A 214 25.93 -6.71 8.40
N LEU A 215 25.54 -7.99 8.20
CA LEU A 215 26.25 -8.91 7.34
C LEU A 215 25.29 -9.87 6.64
N ILE A 216 25.51 -10.09 5.36
CA ILE A 216 24.85 -11.13 4.56
C ILE A 216 25.92 -12.07 4.04
N THR A 217 25.74 -13.38 4.26
CA THR A 217 26.61 -14.44 3.73
C THR A 217 25.84 -15.27 2.72
N ASP A 218 26.31 -15.35 1.48
CA ASP A 218 25.69 -16.16 0.44
C ASP A 218 26.11 -17.65 0.50
N CYS A 219 25.52 -18.47 -0.34
CA CYS A 219 25.79 -19.93 -0.38
C CYS A 219 27.22 -20.30 -0.76
N SER A 220 28.01 -19.38 -1.32
CA SER A 220 29.44 -19.56 -1.62
C SER A 220 30.34 -19.17 -0.45
N GLY A 221 29.76 -18.61 0.61
CA GLY A 221 30.49 -18.05 1.74
C GLY A 221 30.98 -16.62 1.51
N TYR A 222 30.53 -15.96 0.43
CA TYR A 222 30.86 -14.56 0.20
C TYR A 222 30.07 -13.66 1.16
N GLU A 223 30.77 -12.74 1.80
CA GLU A 223 30.23 -11.84 2.80
C GLU A 223 30.04 -10.42 2.26
N THR A 224 28.82 -9.88 2.43
CA THR A 224 28.49 -8.49 2.15
C THR A 224 28.19 -7.77 3.45
N LYS A 225 29.02 -6.80 3.81
CA LYS A 225 28.80 -5.93 4.99
C LYS A 225 27.88 -4.79 4.63
N LEU A 226 26.91 -4.53 5.51
CA LEU A 226 25.94 -3.44 5.41
C LEU A 226 26.35 -2.34 6.41
N SER A 227 26.34 -1.08 5.98
CA SER A 227 26.75 0.09 6.79
C SER A 227 25.54 0.92 7.22
#